data_3213baf6622573dd50c2c4335e8411b8
#
_entry.id   3213baf6622573dd50c2c4335e8411b8
#
_cell.length_a   1.000
_cell.length_b   1.000
_cell.length_c   1.000
_cell.angle_alpha   90.00
_cell.angle_beta   90.00
_cell.angle_gamma   90.00
#
_symmetry.space_group_name_H-M   'P 1'
#
loop_
_entity.id
_entity.type
_entity.pdbx_description
1 polymer ?
#
loop_
_entity_poly.entity_id
_entity_poly.type
_entity_poly.pdbx_seq_one_letter_code
_entity_poly.pdbx_strand_id
1 'polypeptide(L)'
;MAKEMTEAQVQSSYHVKNLTINGVPRRVIGKPEVTLLTVLRDQLKMTGTKRGCDCGQCGVCNVILNGKVVRACITRWKNVPEFSQITTIEGIGTPDNLHALQWAMIVCGAIQCGFCTPGFITCGKALLDQNPNPTREEVREWFSKNWMACRCTGYKQIVDAVMKAAAIIRGEEKIVDLAKMYKPGDSVWNTDYPRPSAVYKATGLWDFGDDDRLKLPEEFLFAYPYSVEGVRHAKVNKIDVSEAEKMPGVFKVVTYKDVKGTNRIRGQVGCASALTDGWERRIMVEEGDKIRQWGDVAAIVCADTEAHAREAAAKIKVDYEPLPELIDIYQAMAPDAIKVYDDIEGYDGMPNAWNKRVFTKGDDPKSDLDKAEYVVDDEFLSSRQPHMVLEPDCGYAYYDEEGKLTIASKSICVYRHQMMIARGVGVAPSKIRVIQNNMGASFGYKVAPTNEPYLAIALIACGRPVYMRINMKEHNIRTPKRSPFLMHIRVGADKSGKLVGAEQTWWVDHGPFSESANDLTNKGGQFFFSPY
;
A
#
# COMPACT_ATOMS: atom_id res chain seq x y z
N MET A 1 18.30 -3.46 -34.99
CA MET A 1 17.33 -3.76 -36.05
C MET A 1 16.36 -4.81 -35.53
N ALA A 2 15.16 -4.38 -35.08
CA ALA A 2 14.08 -5.31 -34.79
C ALA A 2 13.65 -5.95 -36.10
N LYS A 3 13.71 -7.30 -36.18
CA LYS A 3 13.14 -8.02 -37.30
C LYS A 3 11.65 -7.73 -37.37
N GLU A 4 11.18 -7.10 -38.42
CA GLU A 4 9.75 -7.00 -38.69
C GLU A 4 9.17 -8.42 -38.76
N MET A 5 8.27 -8.69 -37.82
CA MET A 5 7.52 -9.95 -37.81
C MET A 5 6.52 -9.92 -38.97
N THR A 6 6.44 -10.99 -39.73
CA THR A 6 5.41 -11.14 -40.79
C THR A 6 4.01 -11.19 -40.16
N GLU A 7 2.97 -10.78 -40.88
CA GLU A 7 1.58 -10.86 -40.40
C GLU A 7 1.20 -12.25 -39.88
N ALA A 8 1.69 -13.32 -40.49
CA ALA A 8 1.50 -14.70 -40.04
C ALA A 8 2.19 -14.99 -38.69
N GLN A 9 3.38 -14.43 -38.45
CA GLN A 9 4.09 -14.56 -37.16
C GLN A 9 3.43 -13.73 -36.07
N VAL A 10 2.87 -12.57 -36.39
CA VAL A 10 2.05 -11.77 -35.47
C VAL A 10 0.77 -12.53 -35.11
N GLN A 11 0.06 -13.12 -36.08
CA GLN A 11 -1.15 -13.91 -35.87
C GLN A 11 -0.89 -15.18 -35.02
N SER A 12 0.28 -15.81 -35.16
CA SER A 12 0.61 -16.99 -34.32
C SER A 12 0.96 -16.66 -32.87
N SER A 13 1.37 -15.42 -32.60
CA SER A 13 1.76 -14.97 -31.24
C SER A 13 0.65 -14.26 -30.48
N TYR A 14 -0.48 -13.96 -31.12
CA TYR A 14 -1.60 -13.26 -30.49
C TYR A 14 -2.93 -14.01 -30.68
N HIS A 15 -3.77 -14.00 -29.64
CA HIS A 15 -5.14 -14.50 -29.74
C HIS A 15 -6.11 -13.34 -29.95
N VAL A 16 -6.83 -13.37 -31.07
CA VAL A 16 -7.93 -12.45 -31.37
C VAL A 16 -9.21 -13.07 -30.84
N LYS A 17 -10.02 -12.31 -30.12
CA LYS A 17 -11.30 -12.77 -29.60
C LYS A 17 -12.39 -11.74 -29.86
N ASN A 18 -13.56 -12.22 -30.28
CA ASN A 18 -14.77 -11.44 -30.38
C ASN A 18 -15.56 -11.65 -29.08
N LEU A 19 -15.80 -10.59 -28.34
CA LEU A 19 -16.40 -10.62 -27.00
C LEU A 19 -17.50 -9.58 -26.92
N THR A 20 -18.41 -9.76 -25.97
CA THR A 20 -19.34 -8.70 -25.57
C THR A 20 -18.91 -8.23 -24.18
N ILE A 21 -18.46 -6.99 -24.07
CA ILE A 21 -18.02 -6.41 -22.79
C ILE A 21 -18.98 -5.27 -22.41
N ASN A 22 -19.64 -5.41 -21.29
CA ASN A 22 -20.67 -4.47 -20.80
C ASN A 22 -21.76 -4.19 -21.85
N GLY A 23 -22.20 -5.25 -22.55
CA GLY A 23 -23.21 -5.15 -23.60
C GLY A 23 -22.70 -4.66 -24.97
N VAL A 24 -21.42 -4.29 -25.08
CA VAL A 24 -20.82 -3.77 -26.32
C VAL A 24 -19.96 -4.85 -27.00
N PRO A 25 -20.25 -5.25 -28.27
CA PRO A 25 -19.39 -6.15 -29.03
C PRO A 25 -18.01 -5.52 -29.25
N ARG A 26 -16.95 -6.31 -29.02
CA ARG A 26 -15.56 -5.89 -29.19
C ARG A 26 -14.72 -6.99 -29.78
N ARG A 27 -13.84 -6.62 -30.68
CA ARG A 27 -12.76 -7.48 -31.15
C ARG A 27 -11.48 -7.10 -30.42
N VAL A 28 -10.94 -8.01 -29.62
CA VAL A 28 -9.80 -7.74 -28.73
C VAL A 28 -8.65 -8.68 -29.06
N ILE A 29 -7.45 -8.13 -29.15
CA ILE A 29 -6.21 -8.85 -29.48
C ILE A 29 -5.35 -8.88 -28.22
N GLY A 30 -4.85 -10.04 -27.83
CA GLY A 30 -3.97 -10.16 -26.66
C GLY A 30 -2.99 -11.31 -26.79
N LYS A 31 -1.83 -11.21 -26.15
CA LYS A 31 -0.91 -12.35 -26.03
C LYS A 31 -1.57 -13.45 -25.17
N PRO A 32 -1.38 -14.73 -25.50
CA PRO A 32 -2.03 -15.85 -24.79
C PRO A 32 -1.82 -15.86 -23.29
N GLU A 33 -0.65 -15.42 -22.85
CA GLU A 33 -0.21 -15.49 -21.45
C GLU A 33 -0.61 -14.28 -20.61
N VAL A 34 -1.05 -13.17 -21.24
CA VAL A 34 -1.52 -12.02 -20.45
C VAL A 34 -2.80 -12.37 -19.69
N THR A 35 -3.06 -11.67 -18.61
CA THR A 35 -4.28 -11.88 -17.82
C THR A 35 -5.45 -11.07 -18.38
N LEU A 36 -6.67 -11.54 -18.14
CA LEU A 36 -7.88 -10.77 -18.44
C LEU A 36 -7.84 -9.39 -17.76
N LEU A 37 -7.28 -9.29 -16.55
CA LEU A 37 -7.09 -8.02 -15.86
C LEU A 37 -6.23 -7.05 -16.66
N THR A 38 -5.11 -7.52 -17.23
CA THR A 38 -4.22 -6.70 -18.10
C THR A 38 -4.96 -6.23 -19.34
N VAL A 39 -5.74 -7.12 -19.99
CA VAL A 39 -6.55 -6.74 -21.15
C VAL A 39 -7.57 -5.66 -20.80
N LEU A 40 -8.34 -5.85 -19.74
CA LEU A 40 -9.37 -4.88 -19.30
C LEU A 40 -8.75 -3.52 -18.94
N ARG A 41 -7.72 -3.51 -18.10
CA ARG A 41 -7.13 -2.28 -17.59
C ARG A 41 -6.20 -1.59 -18.58
N ASP A 42 -5.21 -2.32 -19.08
CA ASP A 42 -4.10 -1.70 -19.79
C ASP A 42 -4.43 -1.46 -21.27
N GLN A 43 -5.21 -2.36 -21.91
CA GLN A 43 -5.62 -2.21 -23.31
C GLN A 43 -6.95 -1.47 -23.47
N LEU A 44 -7.99 -1.89 -22.71
CA LEU A 44 -9.33 -1.33 -22.83
C LEU A 44 -9.60 -0.13 -21.91
N LYS A 45 -8.63 0.23 -21.07
CA LYS A 45 -8.71 1.36 -20.12
C LYS A 45 -9.88 1.26 -19.13
N MET A 46 -10.37 0.04 -18.86
CA MET A 46 -11.43 -0.23 -17.89
C MET A 46 -10.81 -0.36 -16.49
N THR A 47 -10.51 0.77 -15.87
CA THR A 47 -9.78 0.85 -14.60
C THR A 47 -10.61 0.52 -13.37
N GLY A 48 -11.93 0.46 -13.49
CA GLY A 48 -12.84 0.08 -12.41
C GLY A 48 -12.55 -1.33 -11.88
N THR A 49 -12.08 -2.27 -12.73
CA THR A 49 -11.56 -3.56 -12.29
C THR A 49 -10.17 -3.35 -11.69
N LYS A 50 -10.03 -3.50 -10.37
CA LYS A 50 -8.81 -3.10 -9.63
C LYS A 50 -7.72 -4.17 -9.61
N ARG A 51 -6.46 -3.74 -9.63
CA ARG A 51 -5.29 -4.59 -9.46
C ARG A 51 -4.80 -4.52 -8.02
N GLY A 52 -5.14 -5.52 -7.21
CA GLY A 52 -4.70 -5.63 -5.82
C GLY A 52 -3.54 -6.60 -5.68
N CYS A 53 -3.79 -7.81 -5.13
CA CYS A 53 -2.74 -8.81 -4.89
C CYS A 53 -2.08 -9.35 -6.16
N ASP A 54 -2.76 -9.31 -7.29
CA ASP A 54 -2.36 -9.84 -8.60
C ASP A 54 -2.00 -11.34 -8.62
N CYS A 55 -2.46 -12.09 -7.61
CA CYS A 55 -2.22 -13.53 -7.42
C CYS A 55 -3.47 -14.33 -7.01
N GLY A 56 -4.65 -13.76 -7.18
CA GLY A 56 -5.92 -14.44 -6.94
C GLY A 56 -6.40 -14.50 -5.48
N GLN A 57 -5.81 -13.74 -4.54
CA GLN A 57 -6.08 -13.86 -3.11
C GLN A 57 -7.07 -12.82 -2.53
N CYS A 58 -7.36 -11.72 -3.23
CA CYS A 58 -8.09 -10.59 -2.64
C CYS A 58 -9.46 -10.30 -3.27
N GLY A 59 -9.78 -10.88 -4.42
CA GLY A 59 -11.06 -10.74 -5.11
C GLY A 59 -11.38 -9.36 -5.72
N VAL A 60 -10.56 -8.32 -5.51
CA VAL A 60 -10.85 -6.95 -6.00
C VAL A 60 -10.88 -6.84 -7.53
N CYS A 61 -10.30 -7.82 -8.23
CA CYS A 61 -10.33 -7.93 -9.69
C CYS A 61 -11.46 -8.82 -10.23
N ASN A 62 -12.46 -9.17 -9.40
CA ASN A 62 -13.58 -10.00 -9.84
C ASN A 62 -14.39 -9.32 -10.92
N VAL A 63 -14.68 -10.08 -11.98
CA VAL A 63 -15.60 -9.73 -13.07
C VAL A 63 -16.57 -10.88 -13.29
N ILE A 64 -17.68 -10.64 -13.97
CA ILE A 64 -18.62 -11.69 -14.37
C ILE A 64 -18.27 -12.11 -15.80
N LEU A 65 -17.89 -13.38 -15.97
CA LEU A 65 -17.61 -14.01 -17.26
C LEU A 65 -18.66 -15.11 -17.51
N ASN A 66 -19.50 -14.91 -18.51
CA ASN A 66 -20.58 -15.84 -18.85
C ASN A 66 -21.45 -16.23 -17.63
N GLY A 67 -21.85 -15.22 -16.84
CA GLY A 67 -22.67 -15.38 -15.64
C GLY A 67 -21.93 -15.87 -14.38
N LYS A 68 -20.62 -16.18 -14.47
CA LYS A 68 -19.82 -16.68 -13.33
C LYS A 68 -18.81 -15.65 -12.87
N VAL A 69 -18.61 -15.52 -11.56
CA VAL A 69 -17.55 -14.69 -10.99
C VAL A 69 -16.18 -15.32 -11.26
N VAL A 70 -15.28 -14.55 -11.86
CA VAL A 70 -13.90 -14.97 -12.11
C VAL A 70 -12.92 -13.89 -11.64
N ARG A 71 -11.75 -14.31 -11.15
CA ARG A 71 -10.65 -13.43 -10.77
C ARG A 71 -9.82 -13.08 -12.01
N ALA A 72 -10.00 -11.88 -12.54
CA ALA A 72 -9.37 -11.47 -13.80
C ALA A 72 -7.82 -11.54 -13.77
N CYS A 73 -7.19 -11.37 -12.59
CA CYS A 73 -5.72 -11.40 -12.46
C CYS A 73 -5.09 -12.79 -12.67
N ILE A 74 -5.84 -13.87 -12.52
CA ILE A 74 -5.36 -15.25 -12.76
C ILE A 74 -6.03 -15.92 -13.97
N THR A 75 -7.00 -15.27 -14.60
CA THR A 75 -7.64 -15.74 -15.82
C THR A 75 -6.77 -15.36 -17.02
N ARG A 76 -6.06 -16.34 -17.60
CA ARG A 76 -5.21 -16.13 -18.78
C ARG A 76 -6.06 -15.84 -20.01
N TRP A 77 -5.57 -14.95 -20.90
CA TRP A 77 -6.29 -14.57 -22.10
C TRP A 77 -6.63 -15.76 -22.98
N LYS A 78 -5.71 -16.72 -23.14
CA LYS A 78 -5.95 -17.97 -23.89
C LYS A 78 -7.16 -18.76 -23.38
N ASN A 79 -7.48 -18.67 -22.08
CA ASN A 79 -8.56 -19.42 -21.43
C ASN A 79 -9.92 -18.68 -21.45
N VAL A 80 -9.98 -17.43 -21.92
CA VAL A 80 -11.25 -16.72 -22.13
C VAL A 80 -11.91 -17.29 -23.38
N PRO A 81 -13.13 -17.87 -23.33
CA PRO A 81 -13.78 -18.43 -24.51
C PRO A 81 -14.12 -17.36 -25.56
N GLU A 82 -14.17 -17.74 -26.82
CA GLU A 82 -14.68 -16.89 -27.89
C GLU A 82 -16.15 -16.55 -27.63
N PHE A 83 -16.60 -15.37 -28.05
CA PHE A 83 -17.96 -14.86 -27.87
C PHE A 83 -18.42 -14.74 -26.40
N SER A 84 -17.48 -14.72 -25.46
CA SER A 84 -17.81 -14.54 -24.05
C SER A 84 -18.48 -13.19 -23.78
N GLN A 85 -19.40 -13.23 -22.80
CA GLN A 85 -19.99 -12.03 -22.20
C GLN A 85 -19.23 -11.69 -20.90
N ILE A 86 -18.70 -10.47 -20.82
CA ILE A 86 -17.95 -9.98 -19.68
C ILE A 86 -18.67 -8.75 -19.12
N THR A 87 -19.00 -8.78 -17.83
CA THR A 87 -19.50 -7.62 -17.11
C THR A 87 -18.48 -7.17 -16.08
N THR A 88 -18.03 -5.92 -16.21
CA THR A 88 -17.21 -5.22 -15.23
C THR A 88 -18.08 -4.21 -14.45
N ILE A 89 -17.49 -3.54 -13.46
CA ILE A 89 -18.20 -2.54 -12.66
C ILE A 89 -18.80 -1.42 -13.52
N GLU A 90 -18.12 -1.02 -14.59
CA GLU A 90 -18.55 0.03 -15.52
C GLU A 90 -19.84 -0.34 -16.29
N GLY A 91 -20.17 -1.63 -16.36
CA GLY A 91 -21.40 -2.12 -17.01
C GLY A 91 -22.55 -2.40 -16.04
N ILE A 92 -22.40 -2.14 -14.74
CA ILE A 92 -23.46 -2.42 -13.75
C ILE A 92 -24.40 -1.23 -13.57
N GLY A 93 -23.86 -0.02 -13.52
CA GLY A 93 -24.63 1.23 -13.44
C GLY A 93 -23.73 2.44 -13.49
N THR A 94 -24.34 3.61 -13.72
CA THR A 94 -23.66 4.91 -13.87
C THR A 94 -23.98 5.82 -12.69
N PRO A 95 -23.27 6.94 -12.51
CA PRO A 95 -23.61 7.93 -11.48
C PRO A 95 -25.07 8.42 -11.53
N ASP A 96 -25.62 8.55 -12.75
CA ASP A 96 -26.99 9.04 -12.96
C ASP A 96 -28.05 7.91 -12.91
N ASN A 97 -27.59 6.64 -12.99
CA ASN A 97 -28.48 5.47 -12.96
C ASN A 97 -27.81 4.32 -12.20
N LEU A 98 -27.80 4.42 -10.88
CA LEU A 98 -27.19 3.44 -10.00
C LEU A 98 -28.01 2.14 -9.97
N HIS A 99 -27.33 1.02 -10.07
CA HIS A 99 -27.90 -0.28 -9.73
C HIS A 99 -28.25 -0.35 -8.24
N ALA A 100 -29.27 -1.14 -7.86
CA ALA A 100 -29.71 -1.28 -6.47
C ALA A 100 -28.57 -1.55 -5.50
N LEU A 101 -27.62 -2.42 -5.87
CA LEU A 101 -26.46 -2.74 -5.03
C LEU A 101 -25.46 -1.58 -4.92
N GLN A 102 -25.24 -0.80 -5.99
CA GLN A 102 -24.38 0.40 -5.93
C GLN A 102 -24.98 1.44 -4.98
N TRP A 103 -26.27 1.71 -5.11
CA TRP A 103 -26.99 2.62 -4.22
C TRP A 103 -26.95 2.13 -2.76
N ALA A 104 -27.25 0.86 -2.53
CA ALA A 104 -27.24 0.28 -1.19
C ALA A 104 -25.84 0.35 -0.53
N MET A 105 -24.76 0.10 -1.29
CA MET A 105 -23.37 0.24 -0.79
C MET A 105 -23.07 1.68 -0.34
N ILE A 106 -23.64 2.67 -1.01
CA ILE A 106 -23.49 4.10 -0.65
C ILE A 106 -24.23 4.39 0.65
N VAL A 107 -25.53 4.08 0.72
CA VAL A 107 -26.38 4.47 1.85
C VAL A 107 -26.15 3.65 3.12
N CYS A 108 -25.66 2.41 3.01
CA CYS A 108 -25.27 1.62 4.17
C CYS A 108 -23.87 1.94 4.70
N GLY A 109 -23.18 2.96 4.16
CA GLY A 109 -21.82 3.32 4.59
C GLY A 109 -20.78 2.22 4.31
N ALA A 110 -21.04 1.31 3.35
CA ALA A 110 -20.20 0.17 3.04
C ALA A 110 -18.89 0.56 2.30
N ILE A 111 -18.79 1.82 1.84
CA ILE A 111 -17.66 2.33 1.05
C ILE A 111 -16.74 3.15 1.94
N GLN A 112 -15.60 2.59 2.32
CA GLN A 112 -14.57 3.31 3.07
C GLN A 112 -13.49 3.84 2.10
N CYS A 113 -12.31 3.21 2.00
CA CYS A 113 -11.34 3.63 0.98
C CYS A 113 -11.86 3.42 -0.44
N GLY A 114 -12.70 2.40 -0.66
CA GLY A 114 -13.37 2.13 -1.91
C GLY A 114 -12.61 1.23 -2.88
N PHE A 115 -11.38 0.81 -2.56
CA PHE A 115 -10.56 0.00 -3.47
C PHE A 115 -11.16 -1.38 -3.74
N CYS A 116 -11.75 -2.02 -2.73
CA CYS A 116 -12.43 -3.31 -2.89
C CYS A 116 -13.87 -3.20 -3.40
N THR A 117 -14.46 -2.01 -3.39
CA THR A 117 -15.89 -1.78 -3.68
C THR A 117 -16.33 -2.30 -5.04
N PRO A 118 -15.61 -2.04 -6.17
CA PRO A 118 -16.00 -2.57 -7.47
C PRO A 118 -16.09 -4.11 -7.48
N GLY A 119 -15.11 -4.79 -6.87
CA GLY A 119 -15.11 -6.24 -6.78
C GLY A 119 -16.28 -6.79 -5.96
N PHE A 120 -16.60 -6.17 -4.81
CA PHE A 120 -17.77 -6.57 -4.00
C PHE A 120 -19.09 -6.35 -4.74
N ILE A 121 -19.24 -5.24 -5.44
CA ILE A 121 -20.46 -4.95 -6.23
C ILE A 121 -20.61 -5.95 -7.37
N THR A 122 -19.54 -6.22 -8.14
CA THR A 122 -19.57 -7.19 -9.24
C THR A 122 -19.88 -8.59 -8.73
N CYS A 123 -19.22 -9.01 -7.64
CA CYS A 123 -19.45 -10.32 -7.00
C CYS A 123 -20.85 -10.44 -6.40
N GLY A 124 -21.33 -9.40 -5.71
CA GLY A 124 -22.66 -9.35 -5.11
C GLY A 124 -23.77 -9.30 -6.15
N LYS A 125 -23.56 -8.61 -7.28
CA LYS A 125 -24.50 -8.62 -8.41
C LYS A 125 -24.68 -10.04 -8.94
N ALA A 126 -23.60 -10.77 -9.14
CA ALA A 126 -23.67 -12.15 -9.62
C ALA A 126 -24.42 -13.08 -8.64
N LEU A 127 -24.37 -12.83 -7.34
CA LEU A 127 -25.20 -13.52 -6.36
C LEU A 127 -26.67 -13.16 -6.55
N LEU A 128 -27.00 -11.87 -6.59
CA LEU A 128 -28.38 -11.39 -6.66
C LEU A 128 -29.07 -11.75 -7.98
N ASP A 129 -28.32 -11.88 -9.07
CA ASP A 129 -28.83 -12.39 -10.35
C ASP A 129 -29.24 -13.87 -10.27
N GLN A 130 -28.58 -14.67 -9.41
CA GLN A 130 -28.87 -16.09 -9.21
C GLN A 130 -29.87 -16.34 -8.08
N ASN A 131 -29.80 -15.56 -7.02
CA ASN A 131 -30.65 -15.65 -5.85
C ASN A 131 -31.04 -14.24 -5.39
N PRO A 132 -32.23 -13.73 -5.75
CA PRO A 132 -32.69 -12.40 -5.34
C PRO A 132 -33.14 -12.33 -3.87
N ASN A 133 -33.16 -13.44 -3.16
CA ASN A 133 -33.52 -13.51 -1.74
C ASN A 133 -32.51 -14.31 -0.90
N PRO A 134 -31.22 -13.87 -0.88
CA PRO A 134 -30.21 -14.59 -0.11
C PRO A 134 -30.38 -14.33 1.39
N THR A 135 -29.98 -15.29 2.21
CA THR A 135 -29.74 -15.08 3.64
C THR A 135 -28.40 -14.37 3.86
N ARG A 136 -28.20 -13.79 5.04
CA ARG A 136 -26.94 -13.15 5.40
C ARG A 136 -25.76 -14.14 5.40
N GLU A 137 -26.01 -15.38 5.79
CA GLU A 137 -25.02 -16.46 5.77
C GLU A 137 -24.61 -16.79 4.35
N GLU A 138 -25.57 -16.95 3.43
CA GLU A 138 -25.29 -17.20 2.01
C GLU A 138 -24.48 -16.06 1.38
N VAL A 139 -24.75 -14.80 1.75
CA VAL A 139 -23.96 -13.65 1.29
C VAL A 139 -22.51 -13.75 1.78
N ARG A 140 -22.29 -14.09 3.06
CA ARG A 140 -20.94 -14.25 3.63
C ARG A 140 -20.18 -15.39 2.98
N GLU A 141 -20.83 -16.55 2.81
CA GLU A 141 -20.26 -17.72 2.15
C GLU A 141 -19.91 -17.42 0.69
N TRP A 142 -20.79 -16.73 -0.02
CA TRP A 142 -20.54 -16.32 -1.40
C TRP A 142 -19.29 -15.45 -1.52
N PHE A 143 -19.15 -14.43 -0.67
CA PHE A 143 -17.97 -13.58 -0.67
C PHE A 143 -16.70 -14.35 -0.27
N SER A 144 -16.78 -15.22 0.71
CA SER A 144 -15.68 -16.09 1.12
C SER A 144 -15.23 -17.00 -0.02
N LYS A 145 -16.16 -17.70 -0.67
CA LYS A 145 -15.91 -18.58 -1.82
C LYS A 145 -15.28 -17.85 -3.01
N ASN A 146 -15.60 -16.57 -3.18
CA ASN A 146 -15.08 -15.72 -4.23
C ASN A 146 -13.85 -14.85 -3.78
N TRP A 147 -13.25 -15.19 -2.64
CA TRP A 147 -12.02 -14.57 -2.11
C TRP A 147 -12.13 -13.07 -1.85
N MET A 148 -13.33 -12.56 -1.56
CA MET A 148 -13.52 -11.14 -1.36
C MET A 148 -12.92 -10.65 -0.03
N ALA A 149 -11.95 -9.75 -0.11
CA ALA A 149 -11.28 -9.17 1.04
C ALA A 149 -11.49 -7.65 1.13
N CYS A 150 -11.67 -7.16 2.37
CA CYS A 150 -11.68 -5.74 2.70
C CYS A 150 -10.76 -5.49 3.90
N ARG A 151 -9.64 -4.79 3.70
CA ARG A 151 -8.72 -4.47 4.81
C ARG A 151 -9.27 -3.40 5.75
N CYS A 152 -10.18 -2.55 5.27
CA CYS A 152 -10.90 -1.57 6.09
C CYS A 152 -11.99 -2.21 6.98
N THR A 153 -12.19 -3.52 6.88
CA THR A 153 -13.12 -4.34 7.70
C THR A 153 -14.60 -3.92 7.61
N GLY A 154 -15.04 -3.38 6.46
CA GLY A 154 -16.44 -2.96 6.24
C GLY A 154 -17.44 -4.12 5.99
N TYR A 155 -17.12 -5.33 6.40
CA TYR A 155 -17.89 -6.54 6.06
C TYR A 155 -19.35 -6.49 6.50
N LYS A 156 -19.64 -5.96 7.71
CA LYS A 156 -21.02 -5.84 8.21
C LYS A 156 -21.85 -4.97 7.26
N GLN A 157 -21.37 -3.76 6.97
CA GLN A 157 -22.05 -2.80 6.11
C GLN A 157 -22.18 -3.31 4.66
N ILE A 158 -21.19 -4.07 4.18
CA ILE A 158 -21.24 -4.68 2.84
C ILE A 158 -22.36 -5.74 2.78
N VAL A 159 -22.48 -6.60 3.80
CA VAL A 159 -23.56 -7.58 3.88
C VAL A 159 -24.92 -6.88 4.02
N ASP A 160 -25.02 -5.85 4.85
CA ASP A 160 -26.23 -5.03 5.00
C ASP A 160 -26.65 -4.42 3.66
N ALA A 161 -25.69 -3.93 2.87
CA ALA A 161 -25.95 -3.37 1.54
C ALA A 161 -26.47 -4.43 0.55
N VAL A 162 -25.95 -5.66 0.57
CA VAL A 162 -26.48 -6.74 -0.28
C VAL A 162 -27.91 -7.10 0.10
N MET A 163 -28.20 -7.19 1.41
CA MET A 163 -29.57 -7.47 1.89
C MET A 163 -30.54 -6.35 1.49
N LYS A 164 -30.12 -5.09 1.61
CA LYS A 164 -30.91 -3.94 1.19
C LYS A 164 -31.14 -3.92 -0.33
N ALA A 165 -30.11 -4.22 -1.11
CA ALA A 165 -30.23 -4.33 -2.56
C ALA A 165 -31.20 -5.47 -2.97
N ALA A 166 -31.14 -6.60 -2.26
CA ALA A 166 -32.08 -7.71 -2.47
C ALA A 166 -33.54 -7.28 -2.23
N ALA A 167 -33.81 -6.53 -1.15
CA ALA A 167 -35.16 -5.99 -0.88
C ALA A 167 -35.64 -5.03 -1.97
N ILE A 168 -34.74 -4.17 -2.50
CA ILE A 168 -35.04 -3.29 -3.62
C ILE A 168 -35.38 -4.09 -4.89
N ILE A 169 -34.59 -5.12 -5.21
CA ILE A 169 -34.78 -5.97 -6.40
C ILE A 169 -36.12 -6.72 -6.33
N ARG A 170 -36.55 -7.14 -5.13
CA ARG A 170 -37.87 -7.76 -4.91
C ARG A 170 -39.02 -6.75 -4.86
N GLY A 171 -38.76 -5.45 -4.92
CA GLY A 171 -39.78 -4.38 -4.88
C GLY A 171 -40.27 -4.02 -3.47
N GLU A 172 -39.62 -4.52 -2.43
CA GLU A 172 -39.94 -4.25 -1.01
C GLU A 172 -39.47 -2.87 -0.56
N GLU A 173 -38.38 -2.38 -1.14
CA GLU A 173 -37.82 -1.05 -0.94
C GLU A 173 -37.62 -0.34 -2.29
N LYS A 174 -37.40 1.00 -2.25
CA LYS A 174 -37.17 1.81 -3.45
C LYS A 174 -35.85 2.55 -3.36
N ILE A 175 -35.20 2.72 -4.50
CA ILE A 175 -34.07 3.66 -4.63
C ILE A 175 -34.61 5.08 -4.48
N VAL A 176 -34.02 5.84 -3.58
CA VAL A 176 -34.27 7.25 -3.37
C VAL A 176 -33.13 8.05 -4.00
N ASP A 177 -33.44 9.16 -4.64
CA ASP A 177 -32.44 10.08 -5.15
C ASP A 177 -31.53 10.56 -4.01
N LEU A 178 -30.24 10.31 -4.11
CA LEU A 178 -29.24 10.67 -3.09
C LEU A 178 -29.27 12.17 -2.79
N ALA A 179 -29.51 13.02 -3.80
CA ALA A 179 -29.62 14.46 -3.63
C ALA A 179 -30.83 14.88 -2.79
N LYS A 180 -31.89 14.04 -2.74
CA LYS A 180 -33.09 14.29 -1.94
C LYS A 180 -33.03 13.72 -0.53
N MET A 181 -32.07 12.86 -0.24
CA MET A 181 -31.89 12.27 1.10
C MET A 181 -31.39 13.29 2.11
N TYR A 182 -30.69 14.32 1.65
CA TYR A 182 -30.04 15.32 2.49
C TYR A 182 -30.36 16.71 1.98
N LYS A 183 -30.78 17.60 2.89
CA LYS A 183 -31.11 18.99 2.57
C LYS A 183 -29.95 19.90 2.95
N PRO A 184 -29.73 21.02 2.25
CA PRO A 184 -28.80 22.05 2.69
C PRO A 184 -29.11 22.49 4.13
N GLY A 185 -28.10 22.47 5.00
CA GLY A 185 -28.23 22.79 6.42
C GLY A 185 -28.43 21.59 7.35
N ASP A 186 -28.66 20.38 6.84
CA ASP A 186 -28.69 19.17 7.66
C ASP A 186 -27.32 18.92 8.31
N SER A 187 -27.33 18.49 9.57
CA SER A 187 -26.09 18.06 10.23
C SER A 187 -25.55 16.78 9.58
N VAL A 188 -24.24 16.74 9.34
CA VAL A 188 -23.56 15.53 8.87
C VAL A 188 -23.08 14.65 10.03
N TRP A 189 -23.09 15.18 11.26
CA TRP A 189 -22.68 14.42 12.46
C TRP A 189 -23.74 13.41 12.87
N ASN A 190 -23.30 12.18 13.15
CA ASN A 190 -24.17 11.06 13.53
C ASN A 190 -25.28 10.76 12.51
N THR A 191 -25.03 10.98 11.22
CA THR A 191 -25.94 10.67 10.15
C THR A 191 -25.31 9.72 9.14
N ASP A 192 -26.15 9.06 8.34
CA ASP A 192 -25.72 8.21 7.22
C ASP A 192 -25.37 9.05 5.96
N TYR A 193 -24.92 10.28 6.14
CA TYR A 193 -24.53 11.14 5.03
C TYR A 193 -23.44 10.48 4.18
N PRO A 194 -23.66 10.23 2.86
CA PRO A 194 -22.72 9.50 2.04
C PRO A 194 -21.45 10.31 1.80
N ARG A 195 -20.33 9.62 1.77
CA ARG A 195 -19.06 10.26 1.40
C ARG A 195 -19.14 10.88 0.01
N PRO A 196 -18.60 12.08 -0.23
CA PRO A 196 -18.67 12.74 -1.54
C PRO A 196 -18.14 11.89 -2.71
N SER A 197 -17.14 11.04 -2.46
CA SER A 197 -16.53 10.15 -3.45
C SER A 197 -17.26 8.80 -3.62
N ALA A 198 -18.33 8.53 -2.85
CA ALA A 198 -18.94 7.20 -2.80
C ALA A 198 -19.55 6.77 -4.14
N VAL A 199 -20.20 7.68 -4.85
CA VAL A 199 -20.81 7.41 -6.17
C VAL A 199 -19.75 6.95 -7.17
N TYR A 200 -18.65 7.71 -7.29
CA TYR A 200 -17.57 7.37 -8.23
C TYR A 200 -16.86 6.06 -7.86
N LYS A 201 -16.70 5.76 -6.55
CA LYS A 201 -16.17 4.49 -6.06
C LYS A 201 -17.09 3.31 -6.36
N ALA A 202 -18.41 3.50 -6.22
CA ALA A 202 -19.41 2.47 -6.50
C ALA A 202 -19.56 2.18 -8.00
N THR A 203 -19.28 3.16 -8.86
CA THR A 203 -19.40 3.03 -10.32
C THR A 203 -18.08 2.70 -11.02
N GLY A 204 -16.98 2.59 -10.26
CA GLY A 204 -15.65 2.27 -10.80
C GLY A 204 -14.91 3.45 -11.43
N LEU A 205 -15.49 4.65 -11.40
CA LEU A 205 -14.93 5.87 -12.00
C LEU A 205 -13.90 6.59 -11.12
N TRP A 206 -13.73 6.14 -9.86
CA TRP A 206 -12.71 6.70 -8.97
C TRP A 206 -11.34 6.16 -9.31
N ASP A 207 -10.44 7.03 -9.74
CA ASP A 207 -9.06 6.66 -10.02
C ASP A 207 -8.27 6.48 -8.71
N PHE A 208 -7.44 5.45 -8.68
CA PHE A 208 -6.44 5.19 -7.65
C PHE A 208 -5.04 5.30 -8.27
N GLY A 209 -3.99 5.19 -7.48
CA GLY A 209 -2.65 5.48 -7.94
C GLY A 209 -2.17 4.69 -9.17
N ASP A 210 -2.55 3.39 -9.32
CA ASP A 210 -2.22 2.62 -10.53
C ASP A 210 -3.07 3.03 -11.76
N ASP A 211 -4.21 3.66 -11.53
CA ASP A 211 -5.09 4.14 -12.61
C ASP A 211 -4.53 5.41 -13.24
N ASP A 212 -3.88 6.28 -12.44
CA ASP A 212 -3.25 7.52 -12.90
C ASP A 212 -2.16 7.26 -13.96
N ARG A 213 -1.49 6.10 -13.92
CA ARG A 213 -0.51 5.70 -14.93
C ARG A 213 -1.04 5.80 -16.36
N LEU A 214 -2.30 5.51 -16.57
CA LEU A 214 -2.91 5.51 -17.90
C LEU A 214 -3.12 6.91 -18.48
N LYS A 215 -2.88 7.94 -17.67
CA LYS A 215 -2.93 9.36 -18.03
C LYS A 215 -1.53 9.95 -18.27
N LEU A 216 -0.48 9.18 -17.97
CA LEU A 216 0.89 9.63 -18.21
C LEU A 216 1.23 9.63 -19.71
N PRO A 217 2.17 10.49 -20.16
CA PRO A 217 2.70 10.44 -21.52
C PRO A 217 3.23 9.05 -21.85
N GLU A 218 3.17 8.64 -23.12
CA GLU A 218 3.67 7.32 -23.56
C GLU A 218 5.19 7.15 -23.36
N GLU A 219 5.92 8.23 -23.17
CA GLU A 219 7.39 8.25 -23.05
C GLU A 219 7.93 8.00 -21.65
N PHE A 220 7.10 7.72 -20.64
CA PHE A 220 7.60 7.43 -19.29
C PHE A 220 8.29 6.07 -19.21
N LEU A 221 9.25 5.95 -18.29
CA LEU A 221 9.96 4.72 -18.00
C LEU A 221 9.34 3.99 -16.81
N PHE A 222 9.31 2.65 -16.88
CA PHE A 222 9.02 1.82 -15.71
C PHE A 222 10.28 1.69 -14.86
N ALA A 223 10.20 2.16 -13.61
CA ALA A 223 11.26 2.03 -12.62
C ALA A 223 10.96 0.85 -11.69
N TYR A 224 11.77 -0.19 -11.77
CA TYR A 224 11.62 -1.38 -10.90
C TYR A 224 12.73 -1.39 -9.84
N PRO A 225 12.38 -1.27 -8.54
CA PRO A 225 13.37 -1.33 -7.46
C PRO A 225 13.77 -2.79 -7.22
N TYR A 226 15.04 -3.09 -7.34
CA TYR A 226 15.62 -4.43 -7.11
C TYR A 226 16.13 -4.57 -5.69
N SER A 227 15.85 -5.70 -5.06
CA SER A 227 16.37 -6.11 -3.76
C SER A 227 16.82 -7.56 -3.84
N VAL A 228 17.84 -7.94 -3.09
CA VAL A 228 18.34 -9.33 -3.07
C VAL A 228 17.29 -10.21 -2.39
N GLU A 229 16.82 -11.24 -3.11
CA GLU A 229 15.73 -12.09 -2.63
C GLU A 229 16.16 -12.92 -1.40
N GLY A 230 15.35 -12.87 -0.34
CA GLY A 230 15.54 -13.66 0.87
C GLY A 230 16.63 -13.15 1.81
N VAL A 231 17.44 -12.18 1.41
CA VAL A 231 18.54 -11.65 2.25
C VAL A 231 17.99 -10.60 3.20
N ARG A 232 18.17 -10.83 4.50
CA ARG A 232 17.65 -9.96 5.58
C ARG A 232 18.73 -9.17 6.27
N HIS A 233 19.93 -9.74 6.44
CA HIS A 233 21.08 -9.05 7.01
C HIS A 233 22.37 -9.57 6.35
N ALA A 234 23.10 -8.67 5.70
CA ALA A 234 24.35 -9.01 5.02
C ALA A 234 25.22 -7.78 4.81
N LYS A 235 26.54 -7.95 4.76
CA LYS A 235 27.47 -6.94 4.28
C LYS A 235 27.62 -7.07 2.78
N VAL A 236 27.46 -5.97 2.05
CA VAL A 236 27.54 -5.96 0.59
C VAL A 236 28.97 -5.67 0.15
N ASN A 237 29.56 -6.57 -0.64
CA ASN A 237 30.89 -6.41 -1.19
C ASN A 237 30.84 -5.70 -2.56
N LYS A 238 29.92 -6.14 -3.44
CA LYS A 238 29.82 -5.61 -4.81
C LYS A 238 28.39 -5.68 -5.35
N ILE A 239 28.01 -4.67 -6.13
CA ILE A 239 26.76 -4.64 -6.89
C ILE A 239 27.11 -4.57 -8.40
N ASP A 240 26.86 -5.66 -9.13
CA ASP A 240 27.16 -5.76 -10.55
C ASP A 240 25.87 -5.70 -11.37
N VAL A 241 25.70 -4.61 -12.10
CA VAL A 241 24.52 -4.32 -12.94
C VAL A 241 24.81 -4.46 -14.44
N SER A 242 26.05 -4.84 -14.81
CA SER A 242 26.56 -4.82 -16.18
C SER A 242 25.77 -5.67 -17.18
N GLU A 243 25.21 -6.79 -16.74
CA GLU A 243 24.35 -7.66 -17.55
C GLU A 243 22.95 -7.05 -17.73
N ALA A 244 22.41 -6.45 -16.66
CA ALA A 244 21.10 -5.81 -16.69
C ALA A 244 21.06 -4.61 -17.63
N GLU A 245 22.14 -3.80 -17.67
CA GLU A 245 22.24 -2.62 -18.55
C GLU A 245 22.21 -2.96 -20.05
N LYS A 246 22.61 -4.18 -20.41
CA LYS A 246 22.66 -4.64 -21.82
C LYS A 246 21.33 -5.23 -22.29
N MET A 247 20.36 -5.41 -21.38
CA MET A 247 19.08 -6.02 -21.72
C MET A 247 18.25 -5.13 -22.65
N PRO A 248 17.51 -5.71 -23.60
CA PRO A 248 16.62 -4.97 -24.48
C PRO A 248 15.59 -4.17 -23.70
N GLY A 249 15.32 -2.92 -24.13
CA GLY A 249 14.34 -2.04 -23.52
C GLY A 249 14.81 -1.36 -22.24
N VAL A 250 15.99 -1.68 -21.70
CA VAL A 250 16.57 -1.01 -20.56
C VAL A 250 17.14 0.34 -20.98
N PHE A 251 16.69 1.40 -20.30
CA PHE A 251 17.22 2.75 -20.48
C PHE A 251 18.42 3.01 -19.58
N LYS A 252 18.30 2.62 -18.29
CA LYS A 252 19.36 2.78 -17.29
C LYS A 252 19.12 1.87 -16.10
N VAL A 253 20.21 1.36 -15.51
CA VAL A 253 20.19 0.75 -14.17
C VAL A 253 20.81 1.75 -13.20
N VAL A 254 20.02 2.22 -12.26
CA VAL A 254 20.37 3.26 -11.27
C VAL A 254 20.85 2.57 -10.00
N THR A 255 21.98 2.99 -9.47
CA THR A 255 22.57 2.50 -8.22
C THR A 255 22.82 3.65 -7.25
N TYR A 256 23.33 3.35 -6.05
CA TYR A 256 23.73 4.37 -5.09
C TYR A 256 24.72 5.40 -5.67
N LYS A 257 25.52 5.02 -6.70
CA LYS A 257 26.48 5.88 -7.39
C LYS A 257 25.81 7.02 -8.17
N ASP A 258 24.55 6.86 -8.53
CA ASP A 258 23.74 7.87 -9.23
C ASP A 258 23.05 8.86 -8.28
N VAL A 259 23.04 8.59 -6.98
CA VAL A 259 22.43 9.45 -5.97
C VAL A 259 23.23 10.73 -5.81
N LYS A 260 22.60 11.88 -6.02
CA LYS A 260 23.26 13.20 -5.95
C LYS A 260 23.33 13.76 -4.53
N GLY A 261 22.57 13.21 -3.60
CA GLY A 261 22.52 13.62 -2.20
C GLY A 261 23.26 12.67 -1.25
N THR A 262 22.83 12.66 0.01
CA THR A 262 23.46 11.86 1.07
C THR A 262 23.07 10.39 1.05
N ASN A 263 22.19 9.98 0.15
CA ASN A 263 21.59 8.63 0.11
C ASN A 263 20.91 8.22 1.43
N ARG A 264 20.38 9.19 2.19
CA ARG A 264 19.74 8.95 3.48
C ARG A 264 18.39 9.65 3.56
N ILE A 265 17.39 9.01 4.16
CA ILE A 265 16.10 9.62 4.48
C ILE A 265 16.24 10.24 5.87
N ARG A 266 15.95 11.53 5.97
CA ARG A 266 15.92 12.23 7.24
C ARG A 266 14.73 11.73 8.07
N GLY A 267 14.92 11.61 9.39
CA GLY A 267 13.83 11.36 10.33
C GLY A 267 12.73 12.43 10.23
N GLN A 268 11.56 12.13 10.74
CA GLN A 268 10.36 12.97 10.60
C GLN A 268 10.57 14.38 11.14
N VAL A 269 10.41 15.39 10.27
CA VAL A 269 10.59 16.81 10.57
C VAL A 269 9.24 17.45 10.92
N GLY A 270 9.23 18.38 11.87
CA GLY A 270 8.04 19.21 12.18
C GLY A 270 7.08 18.64 13.20
N CYS A 271 7.40 17.54 13.88
CA CYS A 271 6.74 17.14 15.12
C CYS A 271 7.49 17.76 16.31
N ALA A 272 6.77 18.09 17.39
CA ALA A 272 7.38 18.59 18.63
C ALA A 272 8.44 17.65 19.23
N SER A 273 8.45 16.40 18.77
CA SER A 273 9.40 15.35 19.09
C SER A 273 10.64 15.31 18.20
N ALA A 274 10.70 16.12 17.15
CA ALA A 274 11.86 16.20 16.24
C ALA A 274 13.09 16.93 16.82
N LEU A 275 13.16 17.03 18.13
CA LEU A 275 14.29 17.65 18.84
C LEU A 275 15.57 16.80 18.86
N THR A 276 15.50 15.57 18.39
CA THR A 276 16.69 14.77 18.14
C THR A 276 16.76 14.51 16.65
N ASP A 277 17.85 14.90 16.03
CA ASP A 277 18.22 14.45 14.70
C ASP A 277 18.22 12.91 14.75
N GLY A 278 17.05 12.35 14.38
CA GLY A 278 16.85 10.92 14.36
C GLY A 278 17.87 10.34 13.37
N TRP A 279 18.39 9.19 13.71
CA TRP A 279 19.20 8.41 12.85
C TRP A 279 18.55 8.26 11.45
N GLU A 280 19.36 8.45 10.40
CA GLU A 280 18.90 8.53 9.02
C GLU A 280 19.07 7.18 8.31
N ARG A 281 17.97 6.58 7.85
CA ARG A 281 17.99 5.34 7.09
C ARG A 281 18.56 5.52 5.68
N ARG A 282 19.34 4.55 5.20
CA ARG A 282 19.78 4.51 3.79
C ARG A 282 18.60 4.43 2.84
N ILE A 283 18.68 5.14 1.71
CA ILE A 283 17.73 5.01 0.60
C ILE A 283 18.09 3.77 -0.23
N MET A 284 19.30 3.71 -0.76
CA MET A 284 19.82 2.60 -1.54
C MET A 284 21.02 1.96 -0.85
N VAL A 285 21.15 0.67 -1.00
CA VAL A 285 22.29 -0.10 -0.49
C VAL A 285 23.56 0.32 -1.21
N GLU A 286 24.66 0.51 -0.46
CA GLU A 286 25.98 0.86 -0.95
C GLU A 286 26.94 -0.33 -0.84
N GLU A 287 27.95 -0.41 -1.71
CA GLU A 287 29.08 -1.33 -1.55
C GLU A 287 29.85 -0.96 -0.27
N GLY A 288 30.19 -1.97 0.54
CA GLY A 288 30.81 -1.79 1.85
C GLY A 288 29.84 -1.59 3.02
N ASP A 289 28.55 -1.30 2.76
CA ASP A 289 27.49 -1.15 3.75
C ASP A 289 26.65 -2.45 3.88
N LYS A 290 25.59 -2.42 4.68
CA LYS A 290 24.74 -3.57 5.02
C LYS A 290 23.39 -3.53 4.31
N ILE A 291 22.91 -4.70 3.89
CA ILE A 291 21.47 -4.99 3.78
C ILE A 291 20.97 -5.21 5.21
N ARG A 292 19.92 -4.51 5.63
CA ARG A 292 19.38 -4.52 7.00
C ARG A 292 18.01 -5.15 7.09
N GLN A 293 17.38 -5.37 5.94
CA GLN A 293 16.12 -6.10 5.82
C GLN A 293 15.95 -6.65 4.41
N TRP A 294 15.14 -7.68 4.30
CA TRP A 294 14.67 -8.09 2.97
C TRP A 294 13.80 -6.98 2.37
N GLY A 295 14.23 -6.40 1.28
CA GLY A 295 13.54 -5.30 0.61
C GLY A 295 14.37 -4.03 0.50
N ASP A 296 15.55 -3.95 1.14
CA ASP A 296 16.48 -2.86 0.91
C ASP A 296 16.89 -2.84 -0.58
N VAL A 297 16.82 -1.65 -1.18
CA VAL A 297 16.96 -1.49 -2.63
C VAL A 297 18.43 -1.35 -3.00
N ALA A 298 18.94 -2.31 -3.78
CA ALA A 298 20.31 -2.30 -4.29
C ALA A 298 20.45 -1.59 -5.65
N ALA A 299 19.41 -1.63 -6.48
CA ALA A 299 19.38 -0.95 -7.77
C ALA A 299 17.94 -0.62 -8.19
N ILE A 300 17.77 0.29 -9.15
CA ILE A 300 16.49 0.59 -9.79
C ILE A 300 16.67 0.42 -11.29
N VAL A 301 15.94 -0.51 -11.90
CA VAL A 301 15.97 -0.71 -13.35
C VAL A 301 14.92 0.16 -14.00
N CYS A 302 15.32 1.08 -14.88
CA CYS A 302 14.45 1.94 -15.65
C CYS A 302 14.39 1.43 -17.10
N ALA A 303 13.21 1.01 -17.56
CA ALA A 303 12.99 0.41 -18.88
C ALA A 303 11.69 0.92 -19.54
N ASP A 304 11.54 0.65 -20.82
CA ASP A 304 10.36 1.00 -21.62
C ASP A 304 9.08 0.25 -21.19
N THR A 305 9.23 -0.94 -20.61
CA THR A 305 8.12 -1.75 -20.09
C THR A 305 8.44 -2.32 -18.71
N GLU A 306 7.39 -2.61 -17.91
CA GLU A 306 7.55 -3.29 -16.63
C GLU A 306 8.18 -4.69 -16.80
N ALA A 307 7.86 -5.39 -17.87
CA ALA A 307 8.41 -6.71 -18.16
C ALA A 307 9.93 -6.63 -18.36
N HIS A 308 10.40 -5.73 -19.22
CA HIS A 308 11.83 -5.52 -19.45
C HIS A 308 12.56 -5.08 -18.17
N ALA A 309 11.95 -4.19 -17.37
CA ALA A 309 12.54 -3.78 -16.09
C ALA A 309 12.73 -4.96 -15.13
N ARG A 310 11.72 -5.84 -15.02
CA ARG A 310 11.78 -7.04 -14.15
C ARG A 310 12.73 -8.11 -14.68
N GLU A 311 12.73 -8.37 -15.99
CA GLU A 311 13.65 -9.33 -16.62
C GLU A 311 15.11 -8.90 -16.46
N ALA A 312 15.39 -7.60 -16.66
CA ALA A 312 16.73 -7.06 -16.48
C ALA A 312 17.16 -7.07 -15.00
N ALA A 313 16.26 -6.77 -14.08
CA ALA A 313 16.54 -6.84 -12.65
C ALA A 313 16.98 -8.25 -12.19
N ALA A 314 16.47 -9.31 -12.83
CA ALA A 314 16.89 -10.68 -12.55
C ALA A 314 18.34 -10.99 -13.00
N LYS A 315 19.00 -10.09 -13.76
CA LYS A 315 20.40 -10.20 -14.17
C LYS A 315 21.37 -9.49 -13.24
N ILE A 316 20.87 -8.72 -12.29
CA ILE A 316 21.70 -8.03 -11.29
C ILE A 316 22.31 -9.06 -10.36
N LYS A 317 23.62 -8.94 -10.09
CA LYS A 317 24.37 -9.79 -9.16
C LYS A 317 24.85 -8.94 -7.99
N VAL A 318 24.61 -9.41 -6.78
CA VAL A 318 25.14 -8.80 -5.56
C VAL A 318 25.99 -9.82 -4.84
N ASP A 319 27.25 -9.47 -4.64
CA ASP A 319 28.18 -10.24 -3.80
C ASP A 319 28.07 -9.73 -2.36
N TYR A 320 27.82 -10.62 -1.40
CA TYR A 320 27.58 -10.26 -0.01
C TYR A 320 28.02 -11.38 0.97
N GLU A 321 28.32 -10.96 2.18
CA GLU A 321 28.58 -11.83 3.33
C GLU A 321 27.36 -11.84 4.25
N PRO A 322 26.73 -13.01 4.49
CA PRO A 322 25.62 -13.10 5.44
C PRO A 322 26.03 -12.69 6.85
N LEU A 323 25.17 -11.97 7.54
CA LEU A 323 25.32 -11.58 8.94
C LEU A 323 24.20 -12.20 9.80
N PRO A 324 24.40 -12.37 11.12
CA PRO A 324 23.36 -12.83 12.02
C PRO A 324 22.10 -11.97 11.90
N GLU A 325 20.94 -12.64 11.80
CA GLU A 325 19.64 -11.97 11.70
C GLU A 325 19.09 -11.67 13.09
N LEU A 326 18.50 -10.47 13.26
CA LEU A 326 17.72 -10.09 14.44
C LEU A 326 16.25 -10.14 14.08
N ILE A 327 15.50 -11.11 14.59
CA ILE A 327 14.11 -11.36 14.20
C ILE A 327 13.08 -10.92 15.25
N ASP A 328 13.51 -10.69 16.47
CA ASP A 328 12.65 -10.25 17.56
C ASP A 328 13.31 -9.17 18.44
N ILE A 329 12.51 -8.55 19.29
CA ILE A 329 12.92 -7.44 20.15
C ILE A 329 13.93 -7.88 21.21
N TYR A 330 13.82 -9.10 21.74
CA TYR A 330 14.71 -9.60 22.79
C TYR A 330 16.13 -9.79 22.26
N GLN A 331 16.26 -10.37 21.05
CA GLN A 331 17.54 -10.47 20.36
C GLN A 331 18.16 -9.09 20.08
N ALA A 332 17.34 -8.11 19.69
CA ALA A 332 17.82 -6.76 19.38
C ALA A 332 18.27 -6.00 20.63
N MET A 333 17.71 -6.32 21.81
CA MET A 333 18.03 -5.71 23.11
C MET A 333 19.22 -6.37 23.81
N ALA A 334 19.62 -7.58 23.39
CA ALA A 334 20.73 -8.30 24.04
C ALA A 334 22.03 -7.47 24.04
N PRO A 335 22.80 -7.45 25.12
CA PRO A 335 24.03 -6.65 25.24
C PRO A 335 25.08 -6.98 24.20
N ASP A 336 25.09 -8.22 23.69
CA ASP A 336 25.99 -8.73 22.66
C ASP A 336 25.35 -8.74 21.25
N ALA A 337 24.17 -8.11 21.09
CA ALA A 337 23.50 -8.06 19.80
C ALA A 337 24.36 -7.38 18.74
N ILE A 338 24.39 -7.97 17.53
CA ILE A 338 25.03 -7.33 16.38
C ILE A 338 24.34 -5.99 16.08
N LYS A 339 25.13 -4.94 15.83
CA LYS A 339 24.58 -3.64 15.45
C LYS A 339 23.93 -3.69 14.07
N VAL A 340 22.66 -3.28 13.97
CA VAL A 340 21.98 -3.07 12.69
C VAL A 340 22.58 -1.87 11.98
N TYR A 341 22.89 -0.80 12.73
CA TYR A 341 23.58 0.38 12.26
C TYR A 341 24.81 0.65 13.09
N ASP A 342 25.97 0.75 12.44
CA ASP A 342 27.26 0.87 13.11
C ASP A 342 27.47 2.25 13.75
N ASP A 343 26.76 3.27 13.28
CA ASP A 343 26.80 4.65 13.76
C ASP A 343 25.83 4.92 14.95
N ILE A 344 25.15 3.90 15.48
CA ILE A 344 24.37 3.99 16.72
C ILE A 344 25.28 3.61 17.91
N GLU A 345 25.38 4.49 18.90
CA GLU A 345 26.16 4.23 20.11
C GLU A 345 25.53 3.17 21.03
N GLY A 346 24.20 3.11 21.07
CA GLY A 346 23.44 2.27 21.99
C GLY A 346 22.92 3.06 23.19
N TYR A 347 22.06 2.43 23.99
CA TYR A 347 21.47 3.00 25.21
C TYR A 347 21.24 1.93 26.28
N ASP A 348 21.54 2.21 27.53
CA ASP A 348 21.33 1.32 28.66
C ASP A 348 21.90 -0.11 28.42
N GLY A 349 23.06 -0.23 27.79
CA GLY A 349 23.71 -1.50 27.46
C GLY A 349 23.12 -2.25 26.26
N MET A 350 22.16 -1.69 25.56
CA MET A 350 21.52 -2.26 24.37
C MET A 350 22.13 -1.62 23.10
N PRO A 351 22.88 -2.36 22.27
CA PRO A 351 23.62 -1.80 21.12
C PRO A 351 22.74 -1.20 20.04
N ASN A 352 21.49 -1.65 19.90
CA ASN A 352 20.54 -1.19 18.88
C ASN A 352 19.52 -0.17 19.41
N ALA A 353 19.55 0.17 20.70
CA ALA A 353 18.71 1.23 21.26
C ALA A 353 19.34 2.59 20.94
N TRP A 354 18.55 3.50 20.34
CA TRP A 354 19.06 4.79 19.87
C TRP A 354 18.33 6.00 20.48
N ASN A 355 17.24 5.77 21.23
CA ASN A 355 16.46 6.84 21.87
C ASN A 355 15.82 6.33 23.16
N LYS A 356 15.81 7.18 24.18
CA LYS A 356 15.09 6.98 25.44
C LYS A 356 14.29 8.23 25.79
N ARG A 357 13.05 8.05 26.20
CA ARG A 357 12.19 9.13 26.68
C ARG A 357 11.59 8.75 28.02
N VAL A 358 11.52 9.69 28.92
CA VAL A 358 10.87 9.55 30.22
C VAL A 358 9.77 10.61 30.32
N PHE A 359 8.60 10.20 30.69
CA PHE A 359 7.47 11.07 30.95
C PHE A 359 7.00 10.85 32.38
N THR A 360 6.80 11.93 33.13
CA THR A 360 6.29 11.86 34.52
C THR A 360 5.11 12.83 34.66
N LYS A 361 4.07 12.39 35.33
CA LYS A 361 2.91 13.20 35.71
C LYS A 361 2.57 12.91 37.18
N GLY A 362 2.35 13.94 37.97
CA GLY A 362 2.20 13.86 39.42
C GLY A 362 3.53 14.02 40.16
N ASP A 363 3.43 14.13 41.49
CA ASP A 363 4.58 14.47 42.35
C ASP A 363 5.46 13.24 42.64
N ASP A 364 4.84 12.09 43.00
CA ASP A 364 5.56 10.85 43.32
C ASP A 364 4.76 9.59 42.91
N PRO A 365 4.70 9.29 41.60
CA PRO A 365 3.93 8.15 41.10
C PRO A 365 4.37 6.80 41.68
N LYS A 366 5.64 6.65 42.04
CA LYS A 366 6.17 5.41 42.61
C LYS A 366 5.67 5.21 44.04
N SER A 367 5.71 6.26 44.87
CA SER A 367 5.16 6.21 46.24
C SER A 367 3.65 5.94 46.26
N ASP A 368 2.92 6.46 45.26
CA ASP A 368 1.49 6.20 45.13
C ASP A 368 1.18 4.74 44.76
N LEU A 369 2.00 4.15 43.88
CA LEU A 369 1.93 2.72 43.56
C LEU A 369 2.26 1.81 44.75
N ASP A 370 3.28 2.18 45.54
CA ASP A 370 3.70 1.40 46.72
C ASP A 370 2.65 1.39 47.84
N LYS A 371 1.73 2.38 47.87
CA LYS A 371 0.60 2.48 48.81
C LYS A 371 -0.71 1.90 48.27
N ALA A 372 -0.72 1.45 47.01
CA ALA A 372 -1.93 0.90 46.39
C ALA A 372 -2.39 -0.39 47.09
N GLU A 373 -3.71 -0.55 47.28
CA GLU A 373 -4.29 -1.79 47.80
C GLU A 373 -4.24 -2.95 46.79
N TYR A 374 -4.51 -2.63 45.55
CA TYR A 374 -4.46 -3.60 44.42
C TYR A 374 -3.43 -3.14 43.41
N VAL A 375 -2.51 -4.04 43.05
CA VAL A 375 -1.48 -3.78 42.05
C VAL A 375 -1.56 -4.86 40.98
N VAL A 376 -1.64 -4.45 39.74
CA VAL A 376 -1.39 -5.31 38.57
C VAL A 376 0.00 -4.98 38.03
N ASP A 377 0.86 -5.98 37.91
CA ASP A 377 2.22 -5.87 37.45
C ASP A 377 2.44 -6.99 36.40
N ASP A 378 2.53 -6.64 35.12
CA ASP A 378 2.56 -7.64 34.05
C ASP A 378 3.28 -7.12 32.80
N GLU A 379 3.69 -8.07 31.95
CA GLU A 379 4.36 -7.81 30.67
C GLU A 379 3.45 -8.16 29.48
N PHE A 380 3.42 -7.27 28.50
CA PHE A 380 2.63 -7.42 27.28
C PHE A 380 3.51 -7.26 26.06
N LEU A 381 3.37 -8.15 25.07
CA LEU A 381 4.02 -8.05 23.78
C LEU A 381 3.00 -7.93 22.64
N SER A 382 3.06 -6.83 21.90
CA SER A 382 2.33 -6.70 20.64
C SER A 382 3.20 -7.16 19.47
N SER A 383 2.65 -7.96 18.56
CA SER A 383 3.40 -8.50 17.41
C SER A 383 3.58 -7.47 16.29
N ARG A 384 4.63 -7.66 15.48
CA ARG A 384 4.83 -6.98 14.21
C ARG A 384 3.71 -7.32 13.24
N GLN A 385 3.10 -6.32 12.60
CA GLN A 385 2.03 -6.54 11.64
C GLN A 385 2.25 -5.76 10.35
N PRO A 386 2.09 -6.38 9.16
CA PRO A 386 2.03 -5.66 7.91
C PRO A 386 0.72 -4.88 7.80
N HIS A 387 0.75 -3.73 7.16
CA HIS A 387 -0.46 -2.92 6.93
C HIS A 387 -1.46 -3.64 6.01
N MET A 388 -0.97 -4.47 5.07
CA MET A 388 -1.78 -5.31 4.17
C MET A 388 -2.86 -4.53 3.42
N VAL A 389 -2.55 -3.31 3.00
CA VAL A 389 -3.45 -2.56 2.12
C VAL A 389 -3.68 -3.31 0.82
N LEU A 390 -4.91 -3.31 0.31
CA LEU A 390 -5.23 -4.07 -0.92
C LEU A 390 -4.68 -3.42 -2.18
N GLU A 391 -4.44 -2.12 -2.16
CA GLU A 391 -3.73 -1.41 -3.22
C GLU A 391 -2.23 -1.36 -2.91
N PRO A 392 -1.37 -2.12 -3.61
CA PRO A 392 0.08 -2.03 -3.44
C PRO A 392 0.61 -0.64 -3.73
N ASP A 393 1.80 -0.30 -3.23
CA ASP A 393 2.37 1.03 -3.42
C ASP A 393 2.76 1.28 -4.88
N CYS A 394 2.45 2.48 -5.35
CA CYS A 394 2.77 2.95 -6.68
C CYS A 394 2.85 4.48 -6.69
N GLY A 395 3.47 5.03 -7.71
CA GLY A 395 3.59 6.46 -7.93
C GLY A 395 4.38 6.76 -9.19
N TYR A 396 4.49 8.04 -9.51
CA TYR A 396 5.26 8.50 -10.67
C TYR A 396 5.96 9.83 -10.34
N ALA A 397 7.01 10.13 -11.09
CA ALA A 397 7.74 11.39 -10.96
C ALA A 397 8.08 11.97 -12.33
N TYR A 398 8.07 13.30 -12.41
CA TYR A 398 8.38 14.08 -13.60
C TYR A 398 8.85 15.49 -13.21
N TYR A 399 9.45 16.21 -14.15
CA TYR A 399 9.68 17.65 -14.00
C TYR A 399 8.45 18.40 -14.49
N ASP A 400 7.86 19.23 -13.65
CA ASP A 400 6.72 20.08 -14.03
C ASP A 400 7.15 21.30 -14.85
N GLU A 401 6.18 22.11 -15.28
CA GLU A 401 6.40 23.31 -16.10
C GLU A 401 7.31 24.36 -15.40
N GLU A 402 7.39 24.35 -14.08
CA GLU A 402 8.28 25.19 -13.28
C GLU A 402 9.67 24.55 -13.09
N GLY A 403 9.92 23.40 -13.69
CA GLY A 403 11.14 22.61 -13.54
C GLY A 403 11.31 21.98 -12.14
N LYS A 404 10.24 21.87 -11.35
CA LYS A 404 10.28 21.20 -10.06
C LYS A 404 10.19 19.68 -10.25
N LEU A 405 10.96 18.96 -9.46
CA LEU A 405 10.83 17.52 -9.31
C LEU A 405 9.49 17.22 -8.63
N THR A 406 8.51 16.78 -9.41
CA THR A 406 7.15 16.50 -8.94
C THR A 406 6.96 15.00 -8.81
N ILE A 407 6.50 14.56 -7.63
CA ILE A 407 6.24 13.16 -7.28
C ILE A 407 4.78 13.02 -6.91
N ALA A 408 4.02 12.27 -7.69
CA ALA A 408 2.67 11.87 -7.33
C ALA A 408 2.70 10.48 -6.70
N SER A 409 2.26 10.38 -5.48
CA SER A 409 2.31 9.15 -4.68
C SER A 409 1.16 9.09 -3.66
N LYS A 410 1.06 7.99 -2.93
CA LYS A 410 0.08 7.83 -1.86
C LYS A 410 0.46 8.53 -0.55
N SER A 411 1.33 9.54 -0.59
CA SER A 411 1.76 10.28 0.60
C SER A 411 0.58 10.88 1.35
N ILE A 412 0.49 10.64 2.65
CA ILE A 412 -0.46 11.32 3.55
C ILE A 412 0.16 12.53 4.26
N CYS A 413 1.44 12.80 4.02
CA CYS A 413 2.23 13.85 4.65
C CYS A 413 3.11 14.56 3.60
N VAL A 414 2.51 15.12 2.55
CA VAL A 414 3.21 15.64 1.37
C VAL A 414 4.37 16.57 1.68
N TYR A 415 4.19 17.56 2.55
CA TYR A 415 5.26 18.50 2.93
C TYR A 415 6.36 17.85 3.76
N ARG A 416 6.00 16.89 4.62
CA ARG A 416 6.98 16.11 5.40
C ARG A 416 7.83 15.24 4.48
N HIS A 417 7.22 14.51 3.56
CA HIS A 417 7.95 13.67 2.60
C HIS A 417 8.91 14.51 1.77
N GLN A 418 8.47 15.69 1.29
CA GLN A 418 9.33 16.66 0.61
C GLN A 418 10.60 16.98 1.43
N MET A 419 10.43 17.33 2.71
CA MET A 419 11.54 17.66 3.61
C MET A 419 12.42 16.46 3.95
N MET A 420 11.83 15.28 4.12
CA MET A 420 12.55 14.06 4.53
C MET A 420 13.46 13.52 3.43
N ILE A 421 13.05 13.62 2.15
CA ILE A 421 13.82 13.06 1.03
C ILE A 421 14.82 14.05 0.43
N ALA A 422 14.61 15.35 0.57
CA ALA A 422 15.33 16.41 -0.15
C ALA A 422 16.85 16.28 -0.07
N ARG A 423 17.41 16.20 1.13
CA ARG A 423 18.87 16.05 1.36
C ARG A 423 19.38 14.72 0.80
N GLY A 424 18.60 13.64 0.97
CA GLY A 424 18.97 12.31 0.53
C GLY A 424 19.10 12.18 -0.98
N VAL A 425 18.22 12.84 -1.73
CA VAL A 425 18.22 12.82 -3.20
C VAL A 425 19.03 13.96 -3.83
N GLY A 426 19.50 14.92 -3.01
CA GLY A 426 20.34 16.03 -3.46
C GLY A 426 19.59 17.17 -4.14
N VAL A 427 18.33 17.40 -3.76
CA VAL A 427 17.48 18.47 -4.32
C VAL A 427 16.95 19.35 -3.19
N ALA A 428 17.01 20.67 -3.35
CA ALA A 428 16.47 21.59 -2.35
C ALA A 428 14.95 21.36 -2.16
N PRO A 429 14.43 21.43 -0.92
CA PRO A 429 13.00 21.19 -0.65
C PRO A 429 12.08 22.05 -1.53
N SER A 430 12.42 23.32 -1.76
CA SER A 430 11.65 24.25 -2.61
C SER A 430 11.54 23.81 -4.09
N LYS A 431 12.43 22.92 -4.54
CA LYS A 431 12.46 22.36 -5.90
C LYS A 431 11.81 20.98 -5.99
N ILE A 432 11.25 20.49 -4.89
CA ILE A 432 10.48 19.23 -4.86
C ILE A 432 9.01 19.57 -4.63
N ARG A 433 8.12 18.92 -5.36
CA ARG A 433 6.67 18.94 -5.14
C ARG A 433 6.21 17.51 -4.91
N VAL A 434 5.53 17.25 -3.81
CA VAL A 434 4.86 15.94 -3.56
C VAL A 434 3.36 16.15 -3.68
N ILE A 435 2.71 15.36 -4.52
CA ILE A 435 1.27 15.39 -4.75
C ILE A 435 0.68 14.09 -4.21
N GLN A 436 -0.38 14.20 -3.40
CA GLN A 436 -1.13 13.04 -2.96
C GLN A 436 -2.10 12.58 -4.06
N ASN A 437 -1.92 11.37 -4.57
CA ASN A 437 -2.94 10.71 -5.37
C ASN A 437 -3.97 9.99 -4.48
N ASN A 438 -5.10 9.59 -5.05
CA ASN A 438 -6.08 8.81 -4.32
C ASN A 438 -5.49 7.46 -3.91
N MET A 439 -5.82 6.99 -2.70
CA MET A 439 -5.25 5.76 -2.19
C MET A 439 -6.31 4.78 -1.67
N GLY A 440 -6.06 3.50 -1.92
CA GLY A 440 -6.82 2.37 -1.39
C GLY A 440 -6.36 1.96 -0.01
N ALA A 441 -6.42 2.90 0.95
CA ALA A 441 -6.01 2.82 2.35
C ALA A 441 -4.49 3.00 2.59
N SER A 442 -4.13 3.30 3.84
CA SER A 442 -2.75 3.46 4.29
C SER A 442 -2.47 2.70 5.59
N PHE A 443 -3.33 2.83 6.59
CA PHE A 443 -3.11 2.29 7.95
C PHE A 443 -1.77 2.73 8.57
N GLY A 444 -1.24 3.87 8.13
CA GLY A 444 -0.03 4.50 8.66
C GLY A 444 1.25 4.24 7.86
N TYR A 445 1.34 3.27 6.93
CA TYR A 445 2.59 3.01 6.22
C TYR A 445 3.08 4.20 5.39
N LYS A 446 2.19 5.10 4.98
CA LYS A 446 2.51 6.30 4.19
C LYS A 446 2.69 7.57 5.02
N VAL A 447 2.88 7.44 6.33
CA VAL A 447 3.36 8.55 7.18
C VAL A 447 4.83 8.87 6.88
N ALA A 448 5.61 7.84 6.54
CA ALA A 448 6.98 7.97 6.05
C ALA A 448 7.05 7.76 4.52
N PRO A 449 8.05 8.33 3.84
CA PRO A 449 8.27 8.10 2.41
C PRO A 449 8.66 6.63 2.16
N THR A 450 8.11 6.04 1.11
CA THR A 450 8.40 4.66 0.68
C THR A 450 8.98 4.64 -0.72
N ASN A 451 8.17 4.88 -1.76
CA ASN A 451 8.61 4.92 -3.16
C ASN A 451 9.16 6.30 -3.59
N GLU A 452 8.83 7.36 -2.86
CA GLU A 452 9.16 8.74 -3.23
C GLU A 452 10.65 8.98 -3.45
N PRO A 453 11.57 8.53 -2.58
CA PRO A 453 12.99 8.73 -2.82
C PRO A 453 13.50 7.96 -4.04
N TYR A 454 13.00 6.75 -4.29
CA TYR A 454 13.38 5.95 -5.45
C TYR A 454 12.90 6.56 -6.76
N LEU A 455 11.67 7.09 -6.79
CA LEU A 455 11.12 7.83 -7.92
C LEU A 455 11.93 9.08 -8.22
N ALA A 456 12.31 9.84 -7.17
CA ALA A 456 13.16 11.02 -7.32
C ALA A 456 14.53 10.69 -7.92
N ILE A 457 15.20 9.67 -7.37
CA ILE A 457 16.53 9.23 -7.83
C ILE A 457 16.45 8.75 -9.29
N ALA A 458 15.45 7.93 -9.62
CA ALA A 458 15.25 7.42 -10.98
C ALA A 458 14.99 8.57 -11.98
N LEU A 459 14.13 9.53 -11.64
CA LEU A 459 13.88 10.71 -12.47
C LEU A 459 15.16 11.52 -12.70
N ILE A 460 15.93 11.82 -11.64
CA ILE A 460 17.17 12.59 -11.72
C ILE A 460 18.20 11.87 -12.60
N ALA A 461 18.33 10.54 -12.43
CA ALA A 461 19.31 9.75 -13.14
C ALA A 461 18.96 9.52 -14.63
N CYS A 462 17.67 9.45 -14.98
CA CYS A 462 17.21 9.22 -16.33
C CYS A 462 16.88 10.49 -17.11
N GLY A 463 16.55 11.60 -16.42
CA GLY A 463 16.08 12.84 -17.05
C GLY A 463 14.72 12.70 -17.76
N ARG A 464 13.98 11.62 -17.52
CA ARG A 464 12.69 11.27 -18.16
C ARG A 464 11.66 10.91 -17.09
N PRO A 465 10.37 11.15 -17.34
CA PRO A 465 9.30 10.72 -16.42
C PRO A 465 9.40 9.23 -16.09
N VAL A 466 9.17 8.89 -14.83
CA VAL A 466 9.25 7.51 -14.34
C VAL A 466 7.98 7.13 -13.60
N TYR A 467 7.56 5.89 -13.76
CA TYR A 467 6.48 5.26 -13.01
C TYR A 467 6.99 4.03 -12.26
N MET A 468 6.59 3.88 -11.02
CA MET A 468 6.94 2.74 -10.17
C MET A 468 5.68 2.09 -9.61
N ARG A 469 5.62 0.77 -9.74
CA ARG A 469 4.62 -0.07 -9.09
C ARG A 469 5.30 -1.32 -8.55
N ILE A 470 4.93 -1.68 -7.33
CA ILE A 470 5.33 -2.93 -6.71
C ILE A 470 4.12 -3.85 -6.56
N ASN A 471 4.34 -5.16 -6.59
CA ASN A 471 3.27 -6.13 -6.33
C ASN A 471 3.03 -6.31 -4.82
N MET A 472 2.04 -7.10 -4.42
CA MET A 472 1.67 -7.29 -3.02
C MET A 472 2.80 -7.94 -2.19
N LYS A 473 3.57 -8.89 -2.77
CA LYS A 473 4.73 -9.51 -2.11
C LYS A 473 5.79 -8.43 -1.82
N GLU A 474 6.14 -7.67 -2.84
CA GLU A 474 7.13 -6.58 -2.75
C GLU A 474 6.67 -5.49 -1.78
N HIS A 475 5.38 -5.14 -1.80
CA HIS A 475 4.80 -4.19 -0.86
C HIS A 475 4.98 -4.65 0.59
N ASN A 476 4.65 -5.92 0.88
CA ASN A 476 4.80 -6.46 2.22
C ASN A 476 6.26 -6.61 2.66
N ILE A 477 7.19 -6.73 1.74
CA ILE A 477 8.62 -6.83 2.04
C ILE A 477 9.23 -5.44 2.30
N ARG A 478 8.94 -4.46 1.45
CA ARG A 478 9.63 -3.16 1.39
C ARG A 478 9.03 -2.07 2.27
N THR A 479 7.72 -2.13 2.56
CA THR A 479 7.09 -1.09 3.36
C THR A 479 7.33 -1.30 4.85
N PRO A 480 7.40 -0.24 5.66
CA PRO A 480 7.48 -0.37 7.11
C PRO A 480 6.29 -1.17 7.65
N LYS A 481 6.47 -1.74 8.83
CA LYS A 481 5.45 -2.54 9.53
C LYS A 481 5.00 -1.78 10.78
N ARG A 482 3.83 -2.15 11.31
CA ARG A 482 3.48 -1.78 12.67
C ARG A 482 4.54 -2.33 13.62
N SER A 483 5.14 -1.44 14.40
CA SER A 483 6.20 -1.81 15.34
C SER A 483 5.69 -2.69 16.47
N PRO A 484 6.38 -3.75 16.87
CA PRO A 484 6.15 -4.44 18.12
C PRO A 484 6.42 -3.51 19.31
N PHE A 485 5.63 -3.67 20.35
CA PHE A 485 5.83 -3.05 21.64
C PHE A 485 5.96 -4.16 22.68
N LEU A 486 7.08 -4.19 23.38
CA LEU A 486 7.25 -4.90 24.62
C LEU A 486 6.96 -3.89 25.73
N MET A 487 5.98 -4.18 26.58
CA MET A 487 5.47 -3.25 27.58
C MET A 487 5.47 -3.94 28.94
N HIS A 488 6.17 -3.38 29.90
CA HIS A 488 6.04 -3.73 31.30
C HIS A 488 5.16 -2.66 31.96
N ILE A 489 4.02 -3.06 32.49
CA ILE A 489 2.98 -2.16 33.00
C ILE A 489 2.70 -2.52 34.46
N ARG A 490 2.79 -1.53 35.34
CA ARG A 490 2.43 -1.61 36.75
C ARG A 490 1.38 -0.55 37.06
N VAL A 491 0.20 -0.98 37.49
CA VAL A 491 -0.94 -0.08 37.79
C VAL A 491 -1.50 -0.39 39.16
N GLY A 492 -1.72 0.64 39.96
CA GLY A 492 -2.24 0.52 41.32
C GLY A 492 -3.61 1.18 41.49
N ALA A 493 -4.46 0.55 42.30
CA ALA A 493 -5.75 1.09 42.72
C ALA A 493 -5.94 1.03 44.24
N ASP A 494 -6.75 1.95 44.79
CA ASP A 494 -7.20 1.93 46.19
C ASP A 494 -8.35 0.92 46.39
N LYS A 495 -8.85 0.81 47.66
CA LYS A 495 -9.98 -0.07 48.02
C LYS A 495 -11.27 0.23 47.27
N SER A 496 -11.45 1.43 46.75
CA SER A 496 -12.64 1.84 46.00
C SER A 496 -12.53 1.47 44.51
N GLY A 497 -11.36 1.00 44.03
CA GLY A 497 -11.05 0.76 42.63
C GLY A 497 -10.57 1.99 41.85
N LYS A 498 -10.35 3.11 42.54
CA LYS A 498 -9.78 4.32 41.92
C LYS A 498 -8.30 4.09 41.66
N LEU A 499 -7.84 4.37 40.44
CA LEU A 499 -6.42 4.33 40.11
C LEU A 499 -5.65 5.41 40.86
N VAL A 500 -4.56 5.02 41.51
CA VAL A 500 -3.72 5.89 42.34
C VAL A 500 -2.33 6.12 41.72
N GLY A 501 -1.84 5.19 40.92
CA GLY A 501 -0.57 5.34 40.25
C GLY A 501 -0.40 4.35 39.11
N ALA A 502 0.48 4.69 38.18
CA ALA A 502 0.86 3.81 37.10
C ALA A 502 2.33 4.05 36.70
N GLU A 503 3.05 2.97 36.43
CA GLU A 503 4.40 2.96 35.87
C GLU A 503 4.41 2.07 34.65
N GLN A 504 5.08 2.53 33.58
CA GLN A 504 5.14 1.78 32.34
C GLN A 504 6.49 1.97 31.67
N THR A 505 7.12 0.87 31.29
CA THR A 505 8.31 0.85 30.45
C THR A 505 8.00 0.20 29.12
N TRP A 506 8.38 0.86 28.03
CA TRP A 506 8.18 0.35 26.68
C TRP A 506 9.49 0.22 25.93
N TRP A 507 9.65 -0.88 25.27
CA TRP A 507 10.63 -1.06 24.21
C TRP A 507 9.89 -1.17 22.90
N VAL A 508 10.31 -0.38 21.91
CA VAL A 508 9.62 -0.28 20.62
C VAL A 508 10.59 -0.66 19.51
N ASP A 509 10.31 -1.79 18.84
CA ASP A 509 11.14 -2.28 17.75
C ASP A 509 10.67 -1.72 16.40
N HIS A 510 11.38 -0.74 15.88
CA HIS A 510 11.10 -0.17 14.55
C HIS A 510 11.77 -0.95 13.41
N GLY A 511 12.58 -1.97 13.71
CA GLY A 511 13.45 -2.61 12.72
C GLY A 511 14.42 -1.58 12.12
N PRO A 512 14.74 -1.69 10.83
CA PRO A 512 15.65 -0.75 10.18
C PRO A 512 15.00 0.60 9.81
N PHE A 513 13.71 0.81 10.14
CA PHE A 513 12.97 2.02 9.79
C PHE A 513 12.99 3.04 10.94
N SER A 514 13.61 4.18 10.73
CA SER A 514 13.72 5.23 11.74
C SER A 514 12.77 6.42 11.51
N GLU A 515 12.19 6.52 10.32
CA GLU A 515 11.57 7.73 9.81
C GLU A 515 10.41 8.26 10.68
N SER A 516 9.64 7.36 11.28
CA SER A 516 8.51 7.71 12.17
C SER A 516 8.70 7.24 13.60
N ALA A 517 9.86 6.69 13.95
CA ALA A 517 10.13 6.06 15.22
C ALA A 517 9.96 7.03 16.41
N ASN A 518 10.56 8.20 16.33
CA ASN A 518 10.46 9.24 17.37
C ASN A 518 9.01 9.67 17.62
N ASP A 519 8.23 9.88 16.56
CA ASP A 519 6.83 10.32 16.67
C ASP A 519 5.97 9.23 17.35
N LEU A 520 6.15 7.97 16.97
CA LEU A 520 5.42 6.85 17.55
C LEU A 520 5.75 6.65 19.04
N THR A 521 7.03 6.68 19.40
CA THR A 521 7.47 6.51 20.79
C THR A 521 6.97 7.64 21.67
N ASN A 522 7.07 8.89 21.21
CA ASN A 522 6.62 10.05 21.98
C ASN A 522 5.10 10.10 22.15
N LYS A 523 4.34 9.82 21.09
CA LYS A 523 2.87 9.80 21.16
C LYS A 523 2.37 8.68 22.06
N GLY A 524 2.97 7.50 21.98
CA GLY A 524 2.65 6.41 22.89
C GLY A 524 2.76 6.83 24.34
N GLY A 525 3.89 7.41 24.76
CA GLY A 525 4.08 7.91 26.11
C GLY A 525 3.13 9.04 26.52
N GLN A 526 2.88 10.00 25.62
CA GLN A 526 1.98 11.11 25.89
C GLN A 526 0.51 10.66 26.11
N PHE A 527 0.03 9.72 25.30
CA PHE A 527 -1.37 9.30 25.38
C PHE A 527 -1.67 8.36 26.54
N PHE A 528 -0.66 7.70 27.10
CA PHE A 528 -0.84 6.84 28.26
C PHE A 528 -1.38 7.62 29.49
N PHE A 529 -0.93 8.86 29.69
CA PHE A 529 -1.34 9.68 30.84
C PHE A 529 -2.54 10.59 30.57
N SER A 530 -3.11 10.58 29.37
CA SER A 530 -4.11 11.58 28.98
C SER A 530 -5.44 11.54 29.73
N PRO A 531 -6.00 10.38 30.14
CA PRO A 531 -7.28 10.32 30.86
C PRO A 531 -7.15 10.48 32.40
N TYR A 532 -5.94 10.45 32.98
CA TYR A 532 -5.71 10.36 34.42
C TYR A 532 -4.89 11.51 34.97
#